data_063c2b34f9075caea02dd9ea761ee7c8
#
_entry.id   063c2b34f9075caea02dd9ea761ee7c8
#
_cell.length_a   1.000
_cell.length_b   1.000
_cell.length_c   1.000
_cell.angle_alpha   90.00
_cell.angle_beta   90.00
_cell.angle_gamma   90.00
#
_symmetry.space_group_name_H-M   'P 1'
#
loop_
_entity.id
_entity.type
_entity.pdbx_description
1 polymer ?
#
loop_
_entity_poly.entity_id
_entity_poly.type
_entity_poly.pdbx_seq_one_letter_code
_entity_poly.pdbx_strand_id
1 'polypeptide(L)'
;MTNSIHPKSRAVLYGLCIGDALAMPVHWYYNRHALNEDYGKVTDYLEPRNPHPDSILWRSRYTAPNSKGEILHDQSQYWGRRNIHYHQFLMAGENTLNVKLCRLLIESINHLSTYDADDFLERYVAFMTTPGSHNDTYIEECHRNFFANYARGLPARRCGVNEKHIGGIVGVIPIAAFYVRQPDRARRTALEHLALTHPGVKMETAAKLVIDLLLKLFNGVPLKSAILEEIETQSNPLLGHPFVKLLDEPDDRVIGPRFSAACYVEDSIPAVVYLALKYHDDPETALIVNTNLGGDNAARGSVLGALLGAAHGLEELPDRWIEGLLEPLPDLQLF
;
A
#
# COMPACT_ATOMS: atom_id res chain seq x y z
N MET A 1 -4.43 -1.32 33.30
CA MET A 1 -3.74 -1.91 32.13
C MET A 1 -3.03 -0.76 31.46
N THR A 2 -1.72 -0.81 31.32
CA THR A 2 -0.94 0.25 30.67
C THR A 2 -1.39 0.35 29.22
N ASN A 3 -1.91 1.51 28.85
CA ASN A 3 -2.22 1.87 27.46
C ASN A 3 -0.91 2.05 26.67
N SER A 4 -0.23 0.98 26.35
CA SER A 4 0.97 1.01 25.51
C SER A 4 0.66 0.49 24.11
N ILE A 5 1.26 1.12 23.10
CA ILE A 5 1.23 0.61 21.73
C ILE A 5 1.85 -0.80 21.71
N HIS A 6 1.33 -1.66 20.85
CA HIS A 6 1.86 -3.02 20.73
C HIS A 6 3.30 -2.98 20.17
N PRO A 7 4.27 -3.73 20.73
CA PRO A 7 5.67 -3.70 20.28
C PRO A 7 5.85 -3.93 18.77
N LYS A 8 5.06 -4.81 18.19
CA LYS A 8 5.10 -5.12 16.75
C LYS A 8 4.54 -4.00 15.85
N SER A 9 3.83 -3.00 16.39
CA SER A 9 3.24 -1.92 15.55
C SER A 9 4.31 -1.18 14.77
N ARG A 10 5.47 -0.93 15.37
CA ARG A 10 6.59 -0.30 14.68
C ARG A 10 7.10 -1.16 13.53
N ALA A 11 7.28 -2.46 13.73
CA ALA A 11 7.72 -3.38 12.68
C ALA A 11 6.74 -3.45 11.51
N VAL A 12 5.43 -3.40 11.78
CA VAL A 12 4.36 -3.31 10.74
C VAL A 12 4.54 -2.06 9.89
N LEU A 13 4.75 -0.89 10.53
CA LEU A 13 4.89 0.37 9.81
C LEU A 13 6.20 0.43 9.01
N TYR A 14 7.32 -0.08 9.58
CA TYR A 14 8.57 -0.19 8.85
C TYR A 14 8.46 -1.15 7.67
N GLY A 15 7.89 -2.34 7.87
CA GLY A 15 7.67 -3.30 6.78
C GLY A 15 6.83 -2.73 5.65
N LEU A 16 5.78 -1.98 5.98
CA LEU A 16 4.95 -1.25 5.02
C LEU A 16 5.79 -0.24 4.22
N CYS A 17 6.59 0.60 4.88
CA CYS A 17 7.45 1.59 4.22
C CYS A 17 8.52 0.93 3.34
N ILE A 18 9.18 -0.12 3.86
CA ILE A 18 10.24 -0.84 3.14
C ILE A 18 9.68 -1.48 1.87
N GLY A 19 8.53 -2.14 1.96
CA GLY A 19 7.91 -2.80 0.82
C GLY A 19 7.53 -1.84 -0.30
N ASP A 20 7.07 -0.64 0.03
CA ASP A 20 6.76 0.44 -0.89
C ASP A 20 8.04 1.02 -1.53
N ALA A 21 8.97 1.49 -0.69
CA ALA A 21 10.18 2.19 -1.15
C ALA A 21 11.11 1.29 -1.98
N LEU A 22 11.20 -0.02 -1.65
CA LEU A 22 11.99 -0.97 -2.41
C LEU A 22 11.41 -1.21 -3.81
N ALA A 23 10.08 -1.21 -3.93
CA ALA A 23 9.38 -1.44 -5.19
C ALA A 23 9.19 -0.17 -6.02
N MET A 24 9.28 1.01 -5.42
CA MET A 24 9.02 2.32 -6.05
C MET A 24 9.78 2.54 -7.37
N PRO A 25 11.09 2.22 -7.51
CA PRO A 25 11.84 2.49 -8.74
C PRO A 25 11.39 1.63 -9.93
N VAL A 26 10.74 0.51 -9.67
CA VAL A 26 10.23 -0.42 -10.71
C VAL A 26 8.71 -0.58 -10.65
N HIS A 27 8.02 0.41 -10.03
CA HIS A 27 6.58 0.43 -9.93
C HIS A 27 5.93 0.57 -11.30
N TRP A 28 5.00 -0.35 -11.57
CA TRP A 28 4.23 -0.51 -12.80
C TRP A 28 5.05 -0.88 -14.04
N TYR A 29 6.21 -1.53 -13.87
CA TYR A 29 6.80 -2.31 -14.94
C TYR A 29 6.03 -3.63 -15.11
N TYR A 30 5.31 -3.76 -16.21
CA TYR A 30 4.61 -5.00 -16.57
C TYR A 30 5.47 -5.88 -17.47
N ASN A 31 6.39 -5.28 -18.22
CA ASN A 31 7.40 -5.96 -19.01
C ASN A 31 8.65 -6.21 -18.14
N ARG A 32 8.76 -7.44 -17.59
CA ARG A 32 9.89 -7.83 -16.74
C ARG A 32 11.24 -7.82 -17.47
N HIS A 33 11.24 -8.02 -18.80
CA HIS A 33 12.47 -7.91 -19.57
C HIS A 33 12.98 -6.45 -19.55
N ALA A 34 12.10 -5.49 -19.80
CA ALA A 34 12.45 -4.08 -19.69
C ALA A 34 12.86 -3.69 -18.25
N LEU A 35 12.18 -4.20 -17.22
CA LEU A 35 12.58 -4.00 -15.84
C LEU A 35 14.02 -4.48 -15.60
N ASN A 36 14.34 -5.70 -16.06
CA ASN A 36 15.67 -6.25 -15.87
C ASN A 36 16.75 -5.55 -16.73
N GLU A 37 16.39 -5.05 -17.91
CA GLU A 37 17.32 -4.25 -18.73
C GLU A 37 17.61 -2.90 -18.08
N ASP A 38 16.59 -2.22 -17.52
CA ASP A 38 16.74 -0.88 -16.95
C ASP A 38 17.39 -0.89 -15.56
N TYR A 39 17.10 -1.89 -14.72
CA TYR A 39 17.51 -1.91 -13.31
C TYR A 39 18.31 -3.14 -12.87
N GLY A 40 18.31 -4.23 -13.66
CA GLY A 40 18.81 -5.53 -13.19
C GLY A 40 17.95 -6.11 -12.08
N LYS A 41 18.56 -6.92 -11.21
CA LYS A 41 17.89 -7.41 -10.00
C LYS A 41 17.93 -6.35 -8.91
N VAL A 42 16.78 -5.80 -8.59
CA VAL A 42 16.63 -4.82 -7.50
C VAL A 42 16.66 -5.54 -6.15
N THR A 43 17.61 -5.19 -5.31
CA THR A 43 17.80 -5.74 -3.95
C THR A 43 17.92 -4.66 -2.89
N ASP A 44 17.90 -3.38 -3.30
CA ASP A 44 18.03 -2.23 -2.44
C ASP A 44 17.26 -1.04 -3.02
N TYR A 45 17.20 0.08 -2.29
CA TYR A 45 16.56 1.29 -2.77
C TYR A 45 17.32 1.89 -3.94
N LEU A 46 16.60 2.25 -4.98
CA LEU A 46 17.13 2.91 -6.16
C LEU A 46 16.29 4.13 -6.51
N GLU A 47 16.90 5.06 -7.25
CA GLU A 47 16.15 6.16 -7.84
C GLU A 47 15.36 5.70 -9.06
N PRO A 48 14.14 6.23 -9.28
CA PRO A 48 13.38 5.99 -10.49
C PRO A 48 14.07 6.63 -11.71
N ARG A 49 13.98 6.00 -12.87
CA ARG A 49 14.63 6.44 -14.10
C ARG A 49 13.65 6.67 -15.23
N ASN A 50 13.94 7.67 -16.06
CA ASN A 50 13.34 7.81 -17.37
C ASN A 50 14.31 7.29 -18.44
N PRO A 51 13.82 6.67 -19.55
CA PRO A 51 12.41 6.44 -19.88
C PRO A 51 11.79 5.29 -19.09
N HIS A 52 10.50 5.38 -18.75
CA HIS A 52 9.70 4.26 -18.25
C HIS A 52 8.82 3.72 -19.38
N PRO A 53 9.14 2.57 -19.99
CA PRO A 53 8.47 2.10 -21.22
C PRO A 53 7.00 1.73 -21.03
N ASP A 54 6.62 1.25 -19.84
CA ASP A 54 5.25 0.84 -19.53
C ASP A 54 4.37 1.99 -19.01
N SER A 55 4.90 3.21 -18.91
CA SER A 55 4.14 4.35 -18.39
C SER A 55 2.88 4.63 -19.19
N ILE A 56 1.75 4.77 -18.49
CA ILE A 56 0.45 5.14 -19.05
C ILE A 56 0.13 6.64 -18.90
N LEU A 57 1.04 7.45 -18.38
CA LEU A 57 0.84 8.91 -18.25
C LEU A 57 0.42 9.57 -19.56
N TRP A 58 0.90 9.07 -20.70
CA TRP A 58 0.55 9.58 -22.03
C TRP A 58 -0.94 9.47 -22.37
N ARG A 59 -1.66 8.52 -21.80
CA ARG A 59 -3.09 8.31 -21.97
C ARG A 59 -3.93 8.71 -20.75
N SER A 60 -3.30 9.00 -19.63
CA SER A 60 -3.97 9.44 -18.41
C SER A 60 -4.41 10.90 -18.56
N ARG A 61 -5.57 11.23 -18.05
CA ARG A 61 -6.15 12.57 -18.10
C ARG A 61 -6.74 12.93 -16.75
N TYR A 62 -6.53 14.16 -16.37
CA TYR A 62 -7.24 14.79 -15.28
C TYR A 62 -7.32 16.30 -15.56
N THR A 63 -8.51 16.85 -15.42
CA THR A 63 -8.75 18.30 -15.45
C THR A 63 -9.56 18.65 -14.22
N ALA A 64 -8.99 19.44 -13.33
CA ALA A 64 -9.66 19.90 -12.13
C ALA A 64 -10.91 20.71 -12.52
N PRO A 65 -12.10 20.44 -11.95
CA PRO A 65 -13.29 21.24 -12.20
C PRO A 65 -13.13 22.70 -11.76
N ASN A 66 -12.37 22.94 -10.71
CA ASN A 66 -11.98 24.26 -10.18
C ASN A 66 -10.77 24.11 -9.24
N SER A 67 -10.34 25.19 -8.59
CA SER A 67 -9.17 25.20 -7.71
C SER A 67 -9.24 24.22 -6.53
N LYS A 68 -10.44 23.83 -6.08
CA LYS A 68 -10.60 22.80 -5.01
C LYS A 68 -10.26 21.39 -5.47
N GLY A 69 -10.26 21.16 -6.77
CA GLY A 69 -9.88 19.87 -7.37
C GLY A 69 -8.46 19.87 -7.93
N GLU A 70 -7.71 20.96 -7.82
CA GLU A 70 -6.35 21.02 -8.34
C GLU A 70 -5.40 20.25 -7.44
N ILE A 71 -4.96 19.09 -7.92
CA ILE A 71 -4.09 18.14 -7.21
C ILE A 71 -2.87 17.73 -8.01
N LEU A 72 -2.77 18.12 -9.28
CA LEU A 72 -1.60 17.81 -10.08
C LEU A 72 -0.51 18.88 -10.00
N HIS A 73 -0.90 20.12 -9.77
CA HIS A 73 0.00 21.28 -9.66
C HIS A 73 1.03 21.32 -10.81
N ASP A 74 2.30 21.44 -10.51
CA ASP A 74 3.41 21.44 -11.46
C ASP A 74 3.60 20.08 -12.16
N GLN A 75 3.12 18.99 -11.57
CA GLN A 75 3.17 17.66 -12.18
C GLN A 75 2.26 17.53 -13.42
N SER A 76 1.26 18.40 -13.56
CA SER A 76 0.33 18.41 -14.70
C SER A 76 1.04 18.50 -16.06
N GLN A 77 2.21 19.14 -16.13
CA GLN A 77 3.00 19.28 -17.35
C GLN A 77 3.54 17.96 -17.92
N TYR A 78 3.60 16.90 -17.11
CA TYR A 78 4.08 15.56 -17.51
C TYR A 78 2.95 14.67 -18.00
N TRP A 79 1.70 15.01 -17.69
CA TRP A 79 0.53 14.26 -18.12
C TRP A 79 0.34 14.39 -19.64
N GLY A 80 0.03 13.26 -20.28
CA GLY A 80 -0.01 13.19 -21.76
C GLY A 80 1.34 12.89 -22.42
N ARG A 81 2.46 12.84 -21.65
CA ARG A 81 3.79 12.52 -22.16
C ARG A 81 4.09 11.03 -22.02
N ARG A 82 4.85 10.48 -22.98
CA ARG A 82 5.29 9.09 -22.97
C ARG A 82 6.58 8.92 -22.18
N ASN A 83 6.81 7.72 -21.69
CA ASN A 83 8.06 7.28 -21.05
C ASN A 83 8.45 8.08 -19.80
N ILE A 84 7.48 8.69 -19.14
CA ILE A 84 7.70 9.40 -17.87
C ILE A 84 7.45 8.45 -16.72
N HIS A 85 8.41 8.31 -15.82
CA HIS A 85 8.26 7.51 -14.62
C HIS A 85 7.23 8.13 -13.68
N TYR A 86 6.38 7.31 -13.08
CA TYR A 86 5.30 7.76 -12.20
C TYR A 86 5.81 8.49 -10.95
N HIS A 87 7.04 8.18 -10.54
CA HIS A 87 7.70 8.67 -9.33
C HIS A 87 9.03 9.39 -9.65
N GLN A 88 9.19 9.99 -10.84
CA GLN A 88 10.45 10.51 -11.36
C GLN A 88 11.21 11.49 -10.46
N PHE A 89 10.54 12.05 -9.45
CA PHE A 89 11.12 13.02 -8.52
C PHE A 89 11.31 12.48 -7.11
N LEU A 90 11.00 11.20 -6.88
CA LEU A 90 11.29 10.55 -5.62
C LEU A 90 12.75 10.09 -5.58
N MET A 91 13.31 10.08 -4.38
CA MET A 91 14.67 9.62 -4.13
C MET A 91 14.68 8.14 -3.71
N ALA A 92 15.85 7.50 -3.80
CA ALA A 92 16.03 6.15 -3.25
C ALA A 92 15.68 6.12 -1.74
N GLY A 93 14.82 5.20 -1.34
CA GLY A 93 14.33 5.11 0.04
C GLY A 93 13.15 6.05 0.37
N GLU A 94 12.68 6.84 -0.59
CA GLU A 94 11.47 7.65 -0.43
C GLU A 94 10.22 6.82 -0.74
N ASN A 95 9.14 7.09 -0.02
CA ASN A 95 7.87 6.40 -0.17
C ASN A 95 6.92 7.10 -1.16
N THR A 96 6.08 6.29 -1.80
CA THR A 96 5.02 6.78 -2.70
C THR A 96 3.89 7.49 -1.95
N LEU A 97 3.00 8.13 -2.71
CA LEU A 97 1.86 8.88 -2.17
C LEU A 97 1.01 8.06 -1.20
N ASN A 98 0.79 6.77 -1.46
CA ASN A 98 -0.01 5.92 -0.59
C ASN A 98 0.54 5.86 0.85
N VAL A 99 1.85 5.76 1.01
CA VAL A 99 2.50 5.77 2.33
C VAL A 99 2.54 7.18 2.93
N LYS A 100 2.70 8.22 2.11
CA LYS A 100 2.60 9.62 2.57
C LYS A 100 1.20 9.91 3.16
N LEU A 101 0.14 9.34 2.58
CA LEU A 101 -1.21 9.44 3.16
C LEU A 101 -1.35 8.65 4.46
N CYS A 102 -0.65 7.52 4.62
CA CYS A 102 -0.56 6.84 5.93
C CYS A 102 0.09 7.71 6.99
N ARG A 103 1.08 8.55 6.64
CA ARG A 103 1.68 9.52 7.56
C ARG A 103 0.63 10.51 8.09
N LEU A 104 -0.18 11.10 7.19
CA LEU A 104 -1.25 12.02 7.59
C LEU A 104 -2.24 11.36 8.55
N LEU A 105 -2.58 10.09 8.27
CA LEU A 105 -3.47 9.31 9.13
C LEU A 105 -2.86 9.09 10.52
N ILE A 106 -1.57 8.71 10.60
CA ILE A 106 -0.89 8.50 11.88
C ILE A 106 -0.75 9.82 12.65
N GLU A 107 -0.43 10.91 11.99
CA GLU A 107 -0.37 12.24 12.59
C GLU A 107 -1.73 12.68 13.16
N SER A 108 -2.83 12.41 12.43
CA SER A 108 -4.20 12.63 12.92
C SER A 108 -4.50 11.78 14.16
N ILE A 109 -4.23 10.48 14.10
CA ILE A 109 -4.44 9.56 15.23
C ILE A 109 -3.60 9.98 16.45
N ASN A 110 -2.33 10.31 16.26
CA ASN A 110 -1.44 10.74 17.34
C ASN A 110 -1.90 12.06 17.97
N HIS A 111 -2.34 13.02 17.15
CA HIS A 111 -2.85 14.31 17.65
C HIS A 111 -4.12 14.15 18.51
N LEU A 112 -5.05 13.30 18.08
CA LEU A 112 -6.34 13.11 18.75
C LEU A 112 -6.36 11.95 19.74
N SER A 113 -5.32 11.10 19.77
CA SER A 113 -5.29 9.81 20.49
C SER A 113 -6.44 8.85 20.11
N THR A 114 -7.03 9.05 18.94
CA THR A 114 -8.11 8.26 18.38
C THR A 114 -8.22 8.53 16.88
N TYR A 115 -8.85 7.63 16.15
CA TYR A 115 -9.21 7.89 14.76
C TYR A 115 -10.40 8.85 14.69
N ASP A 116 -10.27 9.85 13.83
CA ASP A 116 -11.35 10.74 13.41
C ASP A 116 -11.30 10.95 11.89
N ALA A 117 -12.40 10.59 11.23
CA ALA A 117 -12.46 10.66 9.77
C ALA A 117 -12.50 12.09 9.23
N ASP A 118 -13.05 13.04 9.97
CA ASP A 118 -13.12 14.44 9.53
C ASP A 118 -11.76 15.12 9.66
N ASP A 119 -11.03 14.90 10.75
CA ASP A 119 -9.65 15.42 10.90
C ASP A 119 -8.73 14.81 9.83
N PHE A 120 -8.83 13.50 9.55
CA PHE A 120 -8.08 12.91 8.45
C PHE A 120 -8.43 13.53 7.10
N LEU A 121 -9.71 13.69 6.78
CA LEU A 121 -10.16 14.28 5.52
C LEU A 121 -9.72 15.75 5.37
N GLU A 122 -9.73 16.53 6.44
CA GLU A 122 -9.23 17.90 6.43
C GLU A 122 -7.73 17.92 6.07
N ARG A 123 -6.92 17.08 6.70
CA ARG A 123 -5.49 16.93 6.41
C ARG A 123 -5.26 16.42 4.97
N TYR A 124 -6.02 15.42 4.54
CA TYR A 124 -5.93 14.85 3.19
C TYR A 124 -6.24 15.88 2.12
N VAL A 125 -7.32 16.65 2.28
CA VAL A 125 -7.69 17.72 1.35
C VAL A 125 -6.60 18.81 1.34
N ALA A 126 -6.17 19.28 2.50
CA ALA A 126 -5.12 20.30 2.60
C ALA A 126 -3.81 19.83 1.94
N PHE A 127 -3.38 18.59 2.20
CA PHE A 127 -2.17 18.02 1.63
C PHE A 127 -2.24 17.93 0.09
N MET A 128 -3.31 17.35 -0.44
CA MET A 128 -3.44 17.13 -1.88
C MET A 128 -3.63 18.43 -2.67
N THR A 129 -4.23 19.47 -2.07
CA THR A 129 -4.48 20.75 -2.74
C THR A 129 -3.39 21.81 -2.48
N THR A 130 -2.37 21.49 -1.69
CA THR A 130 -1.23 22.38 -1.45
C THR A 130 -0.07 22.03 -2.39
N PRO A 131 0.35 22.96 -3.28
CA PRO A 131 1.50 22.72 -4.16
C PRO A 131 2.77 22.36 -3.37
N GLY A 132 3.49 21.34 -3.84
CA GLY A 132 4.75 20.89 -3.24
C GLY A 132 4.63 20.01 -2.00
N SER A 133 3.42 19.60 -1.61
CA SER A 133 3.23 18.64 -0.50
C SER A 133 3.76 17.25 -0.81
N HIS A 134 3.85 16.87 -2.08
CA HIS A 134 4.45 15.62 -2.54
C HIS A 134 5.06 15.79 -3.95
N ASN A 135 5.91 14.84 -4.35
CA ASN A 135 6.62 14.85 -5.62
C ASN A 135 6.16 13.74 -6.59
N ASP A 136 5.12 12.99 -6.24
CA ASP A 136 4.58 11.98 -7.15
C ASP A 136 4.01 12.61 -8.41
N THR A 137 4.48 12.14 -9.58
CA THR A 137 4.02 12.64 -10.88
C THR A 137 2.65 12.07 -11.24
N TYR A 138 2.39 10.81 -10.87
CA TYR A 138 1.10 10.18 -11.13
C TYR A 138 0.24 10.16 -9.87
N ILE A 139 -0.97 10.63 -10.00
CA ILE A 139 -2.01 10.55 -8.96
C ILE A 139 -3.04 9.50 -9.39
N GLU A 140 -3.27 8.50 -8.54
CA GLU A 140 -4.20 7.40 -8.81
C GLU A 140 -5.64 7.86 -9.05
N GLU A 141 -6.41 7.01 -9.72
CA GLU A 141 -7.77 7.34 -10.16
C GLU A 141 -8.73 7.61 -9.00
N CYS A 142 -8.57 6.90 -7.89
CA CYS A 142 -9.36 7.13 -6.68
C CYS A 142 -9.25 8.58 -6.18
N HIS A 143 -8.03 9.12 -6.12
CA HIS A 143 -7.80 10.51 -5.70
C HIS A 143 -8.37 11.50 -6.72
N ARG A 144 -8.13 11.28 -8.01
CA ARG A 144 -8.66 12.13 -9.07
C ARG A 144 -10.20 12.21 -9.04
N ASN A 145 -10.86 11.08 -8.85
CA ASN A 145 -12.30 11.01 -8.74
C ASN A 145 -12.82 11.65 -7.45
N PHE A 146 -12.14 11.41 -6.32
CA PHE A 146 -12.45 12.05 -5.04
C PHE A 146 -12.43 13.57 -5.19
N PHE A 147 -11.34 14.13 -5.72
CA PHE A 147 -11.18 15.58 -5.84
C PHE A 147 -12.08 16.18 -6.92
N ALA A 148 -12.42 15.44 -7.97
CA ALA A 148 -13.46 15.88 -8.92
C ALA A 148 -14.84 16.00 -8.24
N ASN A 149 -15.19 15.06 -7.37
CA ASN A 149 -16.43 15.09 -6.60
C ASN A 149 -16.41 16.23 -5.56
N TYR A 150 -15.30 16.36 -4.82
CA TYR A 150 -15.11 17.43 -3.84
C TYR A 150 -15.22 18.83 -4.47
N ALA A 151 -14.59 19.03 -5.62
CA ALA A 151 -14.65 20.27 -6.37
C ALA A 151 -16.06 20.62 -6.87
N ARG A 152 -16.91 19.61 -7.11
CA ARG A 152 -18.34 19.79 -7.44
C ARG A 152 -19.22 20.08 -6.22
N GLY A 153 -18.65 20.12 -5.01
CA GLY A 153 -19.35 20.47 -3.78
C GLY A 153 -19.94 19.29 -3.00
N LEU A 154 -19.56 18.07 -3.30
CA LEU A 154 -19.93 16.94 -2.45
C LEU A 154 -19.21 17.06 -1.09
N PRO A 155 -19.87 16.68 0.03
CA PRO A 155 -19.18 16.54 1.31
C PRO A 155 -18.01 15.58 1.20
N ALA A 156 -16.87 15.86 1.84
CA ALA A 156 -15.65 15.05 1.73
C ALA A 156 -15.90 13.56 2.05
N ARG A 157 -16.69 13.25 3.08
CA ARG A 157 -17.09 11.88 3.43
C ARG A 157 -17.87 11.12 2.33
N ARG A 158 -18.28 11.78 1.26
CA ARG A 158 -19.07 11.23 0.15
C ARG A 158 -18.36 11.34 -1.19
N CYS A 159 -17.09 11.71 -1.20
CA CYS A 159 -16.31 11.90 -2.43
C CYS A 159 -15.67 10.61 -2.95
N GLY A 160 -15.49 9.59 -2.11
CA GLY A 160 -14.93 8.30 -2.50
C GLY A 160 -15.74 7.61 -3.61
N VAL A 161 -15.06 6.81 -4.41
CA VAL A 161 -15.62 6.07 -5.53
C VAL A 161 -15.36 4.59 -5.40
N ASN A 162 -16.19 3.76 -6.03
CA ASN A 162 -16.03 2.30 -6.03
C ASN A 162 -14.80 1.91 -6.88
N GLU A 163 -13.62 2.06 -6.29
CA GLU A 163 -12.34 1.65 -6.82
C GLU A 163 -11.93 0.29 -6.25
N LYS A 164 -11.00 -0.39 -6.96
CA LYS A 164 -10.57 -1.75 -6.60
C LYS A 164 -9.06 -1.88 -6.44
N HIS A 165 -8.36 -0.75 -6.41
CA HIS A 165 -6.91 -0.74 -6.36
C HIS A 165 -6.40 -1.03 -4.95
N ILE A 166 -5.38 -1.86 -4.85
CA ILE A 166 -4.76 -2.29 -3.58
C ILE A 166 -4.22 -1.11 -2.75
N GLY A 167 -3.95 0.04 -3.37
CA GLY A 167 -3.54 1.27 -2.68
C GLY A 167 -4.45 1.64 -1.51
N GLY A 168 -5.79 1.41 -1.64
CA GLY A 168 -6.73 1.63 -0.55
C GLY A 168 -6.52 0.72 0.67
N ILE A 169 -5.94 -0.47 0.48
CA ILE A 169 -5.65 -1.41 1.57
C ILE A 169 -4.44 -0.95 2.40
N VAL A 170 -3.52 -0.21 1.81
CA VAL A 170 -2.35 0.34 2.54
C VAL A 170 -2.80 1.21 3.70
N GLY A 171 -3.81 2.07 3.49
CA GLY A 171 -4.35 2.99 4.50
C GLY A 171 -5.03 2.32 5.71
N VAL A 172 -5.49 1.05 5.61
CA VAL A 172 -6.14 0.39 6.75
C VAL A 172 -5.12 -0.19 7.76
N ILE A 173 -3.88 -0.38 7.36
CA ILE A 173 -2.84 -1.02 8.16
C ILE A 173 -2.49 -0.22 9.42
N PRO A 174 -2.24 1.11 9.38
CA PRO A 174 -1.99 1.91 10.57
C PRO A 174 -3.14 1.84 11.60
N ILE A 175 -4.39 1.80 11.13
CA ILE A 175 -5.56 1.69 12.00
C ILE A 175 -5.61 0.33 12.70
N ALA A 176 -5.35 -0.75 11.96
CA ALA A 176 -5.28 -2.09 12.54
C ALA A 176 -4.17 -2.19 13.60
N ALA A 177 -3.00 -1.59 13.34
CA ALA A 177 -1.88 -1.54 14.27
C ALA A 177 -2.19 -0.68 15.53
N PHE A 178 -2.92 0.41 15.38
CA PHE A 178 -3.31 1.28 16.50
C PHE A 178 -4.35 0.62 17.41
N TYR A 179 -5.39 0.03 16.82
CA TYR A 179 -6.47 -0.60 17.58
C TYR A 179 -6.29 -2.11 17.80
N VAL A 180 -5.09 -2.65 17.67
CA VAL A 180 -4.82 -4.09 17.78
C VAL A 180 -5.39 -4.74 19.05
N ARG A 181 -5.42 -4.00 20.16
CA ARG A 181 -6.00 -4.47 21.45
C ARG A 181 -7.52 -4.36 21.51
N GLN A 182 -8.17 -3.83 20.48
CA GLN A 182 -9.60 -3.64 20.32
C GLN A 182 -10.05 -4.16 18.94
N PRO A 183 -10.00 -5.49 18.69
CA PRO A 183 -10.16 -6.06 17.34
C PRO A 183 -11.42 -5.61 16.60
N ASP A 184 -12.55 -5.52 17.27
CA ASP A 184 -13.80 -5.07 16.64
C ASP A 184 -13.74 -3.58 16.27
N ARG A 185 -13.06 -2.77 17.08
CA ARG A 185 -12.84 -1.37 16.76
C ARG A 185 -11.89 -1.23 15.59
N ALA A 186 -10.79 -2.00 15.56
CA ALA A 186 -9.86 -2.04 14.44
C ALA A 186 -10.58 -2.31 13.12
N ARG A 187 -11.44 -3.36 13.08
CA ARG A 187 -12.22 -3.72 11.89
C ARG A 187 -13.17 -2.60 11.46
N ARG A 188 -14.01 -2.10 12.38
CA ARG A 188 -15.00 -1.06 12.05
C ARG A 188 -14.33 0.21 11.56
N THR A 189 -13.32 0.69 12.28
CA THR A 189 -12.64 1.94 11.98
C THR A 189 -11.84 1.86 10.68
N ALA A 190 -11.16 0.74 10.43
CA ALA A 190 -10.44 0.53 9.18
C ALA A 190 -11.37 0.50 7.96
N LEU A 191 -12.54 -0.11 8.07
CA LEU A 191 -13.53 -0.12 7.00
C LEU A 191 -14.18 1.26 6.81
N GLU A 192 -14.42 2.02 7.88
CA GLU A 192 -14.84 3.41 7.78
C GLU A 192 -13.82 4.26 7.01
N HIS A 193 -12.55 4.15 7.37
CA HIS A 193 -11.47 4.86 6.68
C HIS A 193 -11.37 4.47 5.20
N LEU A 194 -11.38 3.17 4.90
CA LEU A 194 -11.34 2.66 3.53
C LEU A 194 -12.46 3.27 2.67
N ALA A 195 -13.67 3.35 3.23
CA ALA A 195 -14.84 3.87 2.52
C ALA A 195 -14.74 5.36 2.18
N LEU A 196 -13.84 6.12 2.78
CA LEU A 196 -13.63 7.54 2.45
C LEU A 196 -13.12 7.74 1.03
N THR A 197 -12.31 6.80 0.53
CA THR A 197 -11.71 6.87 -0.81
C THR A 197 -12.08 5.69 -1.69
N HIS A 198 -12.21 4.48 -1.13
CA HIS A 198 -12.44 3.23 -1.85
C HIS A 198 -13.67 2.44 -1.31
N PRO A 199 -14.88 3.02 -1.32
CA PRO A 199 -16.07 2.28 -0.89
C PRO A 199 -16.34 1.11 -1.84
N GLY A 200 -16.74 -0.04 -1.31
CA GLY A 200 -17.18 -1.18 -2.11
C GLY A 200 -16.85 -2.53 -1.50
N VAL A 201 -17.74 -3.50 -1.78
CA VAL A 201 -17.70 -4.84 -1.17
C VAL A 201 -16.37 -5.57 -1.41
N LYS A 202 -15.77 -5.45 -2.59
CA LYS A 202 -14.49 -6.10 -2.91
C LYS A 202 -13.34 -5.56 -2.08
N MET A 203 -13.31 -4.24 -1.91
CA MET A 203 -12.32 -3.58 -1.07
C MET A 203 -12.51 -3.94 0.41
N GLU A 204 -13.76 -3.94 0.89
CA GLU A 204 -14.07 -4.39 2.26
C GLU A 204 -13.64 -5.84 2.49
N THR A 205 -13.87 -6.73 1.51
CA THR A 205 -13.47 -8.14 1.58
C THR A 205 -11.95 -8.29 1.69
N ALA A 206 -11.20 -7.52 0.89
CA ALA A 206 -9.75 -7.49 0.93
C ALA A 206 -9.21 -6.92 2.25
N ALA A 207 -9.77 -5.79 2.70
CA ALA A 207 -9.38 -5.16 3.96
C ALA A 207 -9.64 -6.06 5.16
N LYS A 208 -10.80 -6.72 5.24
CA LYS A 208 -11.12 -7.68 6.31
C LYS A 208 -10.07 -8.77 6.41
N LEU A 209 -9.67 -9.37 5.29
CA LEU A 209 -8.62 -10.40 5.28
C LEU A 209 -7.28 -9.87 5.83
N VAL A 210 -6.82 -8.72 5.33
CA VAL A 210 -5.53 -8.15 5.77
C VAL A 210 -5.58 -7.77 7.25
N ILE A 211 -6.67 -7.18 7.73
CA ILE A 211 -6.85 -6.83 9.13
C ILE A 211 -6.86 -8.09 10.01
N ASP A 212 -7.60 -9.13 9.62
CA ASP A 212 -7.70 -10.37 10.39
C ASP A 212 -6.35 -11.11 10.45
N LEU A 213 -5.59 -11.14 9.35
CA LEU A 213 -4.23 -11.64 9.35
C LEU A 213 -3.34 -10.84 10.31
N LEU A 214 -3.34 -9.51 10.23
CA LEU A 214 -2.56 -8.66 11.15
C LEU A 214 -2.93 -8.94 12.61
N LEU A 215 -4.22 -9.01 12.95
CA LEU A 215 -4.68 -9.28 14.31
C LEU A 215 -4.21 -10.65 14.81
N LYS A 216 -4.20 -11.70 13.98
CA LYS A 216 -3.64 -13.00 14.32
C LYS A 216 -2.14 -12.92 14.58
N LEU A 217 -1.39 -12.22 13.72
CA LEU A 217 0.07 -12.04 13.85
C LEU A 217 0.45 -11.25 15.10
N PHE A 218 -0.31 -10.22 15.44
CA PHE A 218 -0.14 -9.50 16.69
C PHE A 218 -0.35 -10.39 17.93
N ASN A 219 -1.27 -11.35 17.84
CA ASN A 219 -1.50 -12.36 18.88
C ASN A 219 -0.50 -13.51 18.88
N GLY A 220 0.56 -13.43 18.05
CA GLY A 220 1.64 -14.42 18.04
C GLY A 220 1.36 -15.67 17.18
N VAL A 221 0.29 -15.68 16.39
CA VAL A 221 0.06 -16.78 15.43
C VAL A 221 1.13 -16.67 14.33
N PRO A 222 1.88 -17.76 14.02
CA PRO A 222 2.86 -17.74 12.93
C PRO A 222 2.21 -17.41 11.58
N LEU A 223 2.90 -16.66 10.70
CA LEU A 223 2.36 -16.16 9.43
C LEU A 223 1.78 -17.28 8.56
N LYS A 224 2.52 -18.36 8.38
CA LYS A 224 2.06 -19.54 7.63
C LYS A 224 0.75 -20.11 8.19
N SER A 225 0.69 -20.28 9.52
CA SER A 225 -0.50 -20.81 10.19
C SER A 225 -1.69 -19.86 10.04
N ALA A 226 -1.48 -18.54 10.23
CA ALA A 226 -2.53 -17.54 10.08
C ALA A 226 -3.15 -17.56 8.67
N ILE A 227 -2.30 -17.68 7.63
CA ILE A 227 -2.76 -17.75 6.24
C ILE A 227 -3.52 -19.06 5.96
N LEU A 228 -2.97 -20.20 6.40
CA LEU A 228 -3.60 -21.51 6.17
C LEU A 228 -4.96 -21.60 6.86
N GLU A 229 -5.09 -21.08 8.08
CA GLU A 229 -6.38 -20.99 8.78
C GLU A 229 -7.42 -20.18 7.99
N GLU A 230 -7.03 -19.03 7.41
CA GLU A 230 -7.95 -18.23 6.56
C GLU A 230 -8.35 -18.98 5.29
N ILE A 231 -7.43 -19.73 4.67
CA ILE A 231 -7.71 -20.56 3.49
C ILE A 231 -8.69 -21.69 3.86
N GLU A 232 -8.48 -22.35 4.98
CA GLU A 232 -9.32 -23.48 5.43
C GLU A 232 -10.75 -23.07 5.74
N THR A 233 -10.95 -21.87 6.27
CA THR A 233 -12.31 -21.38 6.56
C THR A 233 -13.15 -21.14 5.31
N GLN A 234 -12.51 -20.94 4.15
CA GLN A 234 -13.16 -20.62 2.86
C GLN A 234 -14.15 -19.45 2.94
N SER A 235 -14.00 -18.60 3.97
CA SER A 235 -14.92 -17.49 4.22
C SER A 235 -14.67 -16.29 3.32
N ASN A 236 -13.43 -16.18 2.78
CA ASN A 236 -13.03 -15.07 1.93
C ASN A 236 -12.84 -15.55 0.47
N PRO A 237 -13.61 -14.99 -0.50
CA PRO A 237 -13.54 -15.42 -1.90
C PRO A 237 -12.18 -15.18 -2.56
N LEU A 238 -11.35 -14.26 -2.04
CA LEU A 238 -9.99 -14.02 -2.53
C LEU A 238 -9.03 -15.18 -2.23
N LEU A 239 -9.43 -16.10 -1.34
CA LEU A 239 -8.66 -17.28 -0.96
C LEU A 239 -9.09 -18.57 -1.67
N GLY A 240 -10.02 -18.49 -2.62
CA GLY A 240 -10.51 -19.65 -3.40
C GLY A 240 -9.51 -20.22 -4.41
N HIS A 241 -8.20 -20.12 -4.15
CA HIS A 241 -7.12 -20.58 -5.02
C HIS A 241 -6.34 -21.73 -4.36
N PRO A 242 -5.75 -22.65 -5.14
CA PRO A 242 -4.99 -23.78 -4.62
C PRO A 242 -3.57 -23.35 -4.16
N PHE A 243 -3.45 -22.42 -3.23
CA PHE A 243 -2.19 -21.80 -2.82
C PHE A 243 -1.08 -22.81 -2.52
N VAL A 244 -1.38 -23.86 -1.77
CA VAL A 244 -0.37 -24.87 -1.41
C VAL A 244 0.26 -25.52 -2.65
N LYS A 245 -0.52 -25.77 -3.70
CA LYS A 245 0.02 -26.30 -4.97
C LYS A 245 0.84 -25.29 -5.76
N LEU A 246 0.59 -24.00 -5.55
CA LEU A 246 1.32 -22.93 -6.23
C LEU A 246 2.71 -22.70 -5.63
N LEU A 247 2.98 -23.17 -4.40
CA LEU A 247 4.28 -22.96 -3.75
C LEU A 247 5.45 -23.63 -4.50
N ASP A 248 5.18 -24.68 -5.25
CA ASP A 248 6.17 -25.39 -6.06
C ASP A 248 6.41 -24.74 -7.44
N GLU A 249 5.56 -23.77 -7.82
CA GLU A 249 5.68 -23.08 -9.11
C GLU A 249 6.69 -21.91 -9.04
N PRO A 250 7.37 -21.58 -10.14
CA PRO A 250 8.14 -20.34 -10.26
C PRO A 250 7.24 -19.12 -10.06
N ASP A 251 7.74 -18.10 -9.33
CA ASP A 251 6.93 -16.92 -8.97
C ASP A 251 6.42 -16.17 -10.19
N ASP A 252 7.21 -16.12 -11.25
CA ASP A 252 6.85 -15.49 -12.52
C ASP A 252 5.80 -16.28 -13.32
N ARG A 253 5.51 -17.51 -12.96
CA ARG A 253 4.40 -18.30 -13.48
C ARG A 253 3.12 -18.12 -12.67
N VAL A 254 3.25 -17.71 -11.43
CA VAL A 254 2.11 -17.43 -10.55
C VAL A 254 1.69 -15.98 -10.69
N ILE A 255 2.59 -15.01 -10.46
CA ILE A 255 2.28 -13.58 -10.56
C ILE A 255 2.54 -13.09 -11.99
N GLY A 256 1.49 -12.61 -12.62
CA GLY A 256 1.37 -12.24 -14.02
C GLY A 256 0.39 -13.18 -14.75
N PRO A 257 0.73 -14.45 -14.95
CA PRO A 257 -0.17 -15.37 -15.65
C PRO A 257 -1.40 -15.83 -14.85
N ARG A 258 -1.25 -16.07 -13.54
CA ARG A 258 -2.33 -16.59 -12.70
C ARG A 258 -2.99 -15.51 -11.87
N PHE A 259 -2.20 -14.71 -11.14
CA PHE A 259 -2.61 -13.48 -10.49
C PHE A 259 -2.04 -12.33 -11.30
N SER A 260 -2.89 -11.54 -11.93
CA SER A 260 -2.41 -10.38 -12.69
C SER A 260 -1.48 -9.51 -11.81
N ALA A 261 -0.41 -9.01 -12.39
CA ALA A 261 0.46 -8.06 -11.70
C ALA A 261 -0.17 -6.66 -11.57
N ALA A 262 -1.42 -6.49 -12.00
CA ALA A 262 -2.17 -5.24 -11.91
C ALA A 262 -2.61 -4.94 -10.47
N CYS A 263 -3.11 -3.73 -10.28
CA CYS A 263 -3.47 -3.14 -8.99
C CYS A 263 -4.79 -3.63 -8.38
N TYR A 264 -5.57 -4.45 -9.07
CA TYR A 264 -6.88 -4.88 -8.60
C TYR A 264 -6.80 -5.90 -7.46
N VAL A 265 -7.57 -5.69 -6.40
CA VAL A 265 -7.53 -6.53 -5.18
C VAL A 265 -7.86 -8.00 -5.44
N GLU A 266 -8.61 -8.32 -6.50
CA GLU A 266 -8.92 -9.68 -6.90
C GLU A 266 -7.68 -10.50 -7.30
N ASP A 267 -6.62 -9.84 -7.75
CA ASP A 267 -5.35 -10.46 -8.13
C ASP A 267 -4.24 -10.12 -7.13
N SER A 268 -4.15 -8.85 -6.71
CA SER A 268 -3.05 -8.36 -5.89
C SER A 268 -3.07 -8.91 -4.46
N ILE A 269 -4.25 -9.13 -3.85
CA ILE A 269 -4.34 -9.77 -2.52
C ILE A 269 -3.98 -11.26 -2.58
N PRO A 270 -4.50 -12.08 -3.53
CA PRO A 270 -3.98 -13.42 -3.73
C PRO A 270 -2.46 -13.48 -3.98
N ALA A 271 -1.90 -12.50 -4.71
CA ALA A 271 -0.45 -12.41 -4.91
C ALA A 271 0.30 -12.13 -3.59
N VAL A 272 -0.20 -11.22 -2.74
CA VAL A 272 0.34 -10.99 -1.38
C VAL A 272 0.30 -12.27 -0.55
N VAL A 273 -0.86 -12.95 -0.53
CA VAL A 273 -1.04 -14.20 0.24
C VAL A 273 -0.08 -15.28 -0.25
N TYR A 274 0.08 -15.43 -1.57
CA TYR A 274 1.02 -16.37 -2.16
C TYR A 274 2.46 -16.09 -1.73
N LEU A 275 2.93 -14.84 -1.86
CA LEU A 275 4.29 -14.46 -1.48
C LEU A 275 4.51 -14.61 0.02
N ALA A 276 3.56 -14.16 0.84
CA ALA A 276 3.62 -14.30 2.29
C ALA A 276 3.63 -15.76 2.75
N LEU A 277 2.92 -16.65 2.06
CA LEU A 277 2.90 -18.08 2.37
C LEU A 277 4.19 -18.77 1.92
N LYS A 278 4.68 -18.45 0.71
CA LYS A 278 5.89 -19.07 0.14
C LYS A 278 7.15 -18.68 0.89
N TYR A 279 7.27 -17.42 1.26
CA TYR A 279 8.44 -16.83 1.91
C TYR A 279 8.13 -16.44 3.36
N HIS A 280 7.31 -17.24 4.04
CA HIS A 280 6.80 -16.93 5.38
C HIS A 280 7.90 -16.80 6.46
N ASP A 281 9.10 -17.30 6.21
CA ASP A 281 10.27 -17.31 7.10
C ASP A 281 11.47 -16.53 6.54
N ASP A 282 11.32 -15.87 5.40
CA ASP A 282 12.37 -15.07 4.74
C ASP A 282 11.82 -13.74 4.23
N PRO A 283 11.67 -12.73 5.10
CA PRO A 283 11.10 -11.44 4.75
C PRO A 283 11.92 -10.69 3.70
N GLU A 284 13.24 -10.86 3.69
CA GLU A 284 14.10 -10.21 2.71
C GLU A 284 13.83 -10.74 1.31
N THR A 285 13.87 -12.06 1.13
CA THR A 285 13.58 -12.69 -0.17
C THR A 285 12.17 -12.37 -0.63
N ALA A 286 11.18 -12.40 0.26
CA ALA A 286 9.79 -12.07 -0.08
C ALA A 286 9.66 -10.68 -0.74
N LEU A 287 10.28 -9.66 -0.15
CA LEU A 287 10.21 -8.27 -0.65
C LEU A 287 11.05 -8.07 -1.93
N ILE A 288 12.22 -8.70 -2.03
CA ILE A 288 13.03 -8.70 -3.25
C ILE A 288 12.25 -9.34 -4.41
N VAL A 289 11.64 -10.50 -4.18
CA VAL A 289 10.84 -11.19 -5.20
C VAL A 289 9.64 -10.34 -5.61
N ASN A 290 8.89 -9.79 -4.63
CA ASN A 290 7.79 -8.88 -4.92
C ASN A 290 8.20 -7.73 -5.84
N THR A 291 9.33 -7.09 -5.53
CA THR A 291 9.87 -5.95 -6.28
C THR A 291 10.17 -6.34 -7.74
N ASN A 292 10.90 -7.44 -7.94
CA ASN A 292 11.35 -7.86 -9.27
C ASN A 292 10.26 -8.53 -10.14
N LEU A 293 9.11 -8.83 -9.56
CA LEU A 293 7.92 -9.28 -10.31
C LEU A 293 7.19 -8.13 -11.01
N GLY A 294 7.48 -6.88 -10.66
CA GLY A 294 6.90 -5.70 -11.28
C GLY A 294 5.38 -5.56 -11.06
N GLY A 295 4.72 -4.84 -11.96
CA GLY A 295 3.31 -4.48 -11.86
C GLY A 295 3.07 -3.47 -10.73
N ASP A 296 1.94 -3.53 -10.06
CA ASP A 296 1.65 -2.74 -8.84
C ASP A 296 2.35 -3.34 -7.63
N ASN A 297 3.67 -3.35 -7.69
CA ASN A 297 4.53 -3.96 -6.68
C ASN A 297 4.77 -3.06 -5.46
N ALA A 298 4.54 -1.74 -5.53
CA ALA A 298 4.69 -0.83 -4.41
C ALA A 298 3.58 -1.04 -3.37
N ALA A 299 2.31 -0.90 -3.75
CA ALA A 299 1.19 -1.13 -2.85
C ALA A 299 1.10 -2.61 -2.41
N ARG A 300 1.40 -3.56 -3.31
CA ARG A 300 1.51 -4.99 -2.98
C ARG A 300 2.63 -5.24 -1.97
N GLY A 301 3.79 -4.59 -2.15
CA GLY A 301 4.94 -4.64 -1.25
C GLY A 301 4.64 -4.04 0.12
N SER A 302 3.89 -2.94 0.18
CA SER A 302 3.44 -2.34 1.45
C SER A 302 2.62 -3.32 2.28
N VAL A 303 1.64 -3.98 1.67
CA VAL A 303 0.78 -4.95 2.38
C VAL A 303 1.59 -6.18 2.80
N LEU A 304 2.42 -6.72 1.90
CA LEU A 304 3.31 -7.86 2.19
C LEU A 304 4.29 -7.52 3.32
N GLY A 305 4.97 -6.39 3.22
CA GLY A 305 5.94 -5.94 4.23
C GLY A 305 5.32 -5.72 5.60
N ALA A 306 4.08 -5.19 5.66
CA ALA A 306 3.35 -5.06 6.92
C ALA A 306 3.06 -6.43 7.57
N LEU A 307 2.65 -7.44 6.79
CA LEU A 307 2.43 -8.79 7.30
C LEU A 307 3.74 -9.43 7.78
N LEU A 308 4.83 -9.27 7.04
CA LEU A 308 6.15 -9.77 7.40
C LEU A 308 6.68 -9.07 8.67
N GLY A 309 6.56 -7.74 8.76
CA GLY A 309 6.92 -6.99 9.97
C GLY A 309 6.10 -7.43 11.20
N ALA A 310 4.80 -7.71 11.04
CA ALA A 310 3.96 -8.24 12.11
C ALA A 310 4.38 -9.65 12.55
N ALA A 311 4.85 -10.46 11.62
CA ALA A 311 5.26 -11.84 11.88
C ALA A 311 6.62 -11.91 12.58
N HIS A 312 7.60 -11.19 12.04
CA HIS A 312 9.01 -11.36 12.40
C HIS A 312 9.55 -10.32 13.39
N GLY A 313 8.94 -9.12 13.44
CA GLY A 313 9.52 -8.01 14.21
C GLY A 313 10.48 -7.17 13.38
N LEU A 314 10.98 -6.09 13.98
CA LEU A 314 11.85 -5.13 13.29
C LEU A 314 13.26 -5.70 13.09
N GLU A 315 13.71 -6.50 14.01
CA GLU A 315 15.04 -7.13 14.06
C GLU A 315 15.31 -8.14 12.94
N GLU A 316 14.27 -8.65 12.30
CA GLU A 316 14.38 -9.57 11.16
C GLU A 316 14.28 -8.87 9.80
N LEU A 317 14.02 -7.55 9.81
CA LEU A 317 14.09 -6.73 8.61
C LEU A 317 15.53 -6.25 8.40
N PRO A 318 16.07 -6.26 7.16
CA PRO A 318 17.44 -5.84 6.90
C PRO A 318 17.75 -4.41 7.38
N ASP A 319 18.80 -4.26 8.19
CA ASP A 319 19.24 -2.96 8.72
C ASP A 319 19.44 -1.91 7.61
N ARG A 320 20.02 -2.31 6.47
CA ARG A 320 20.22 -1.40 5.33
C ARG A 320 18.95 -0.79 4.78
N TRP A 321 17.81 -1.50 4.88
CA TRP A 321 16.52 -0.96 4.46
C TRP A 321 15.92 -0.07 5.54
N ILE A 322 16.09 -0.42 6.81
CA ILE A 322 15.62 0.41 7.94
C ILE A 322 16.33 1.76 7.94
N GLU A 323 17.66 1.73 7.82
CA GLU A 323 18.51 2.93 7.82
C GLU A 323 18.40 3.76 6.52
N GLY A 324 18.09 3.10 5.40
CA GLY A 324 17.96 3.73 4.09
C GLY A 324 16.61 4.41 3.83
N LEU A 325 15.59 4.23 4.71
CA LEU A 325 14.32 4.96 4.58
C LEU A 325 14.55 6.44 4.87
N LEU A 326 14.17 7.31 3.92
CA LEU A 326 14.34 8.75 4.09
C LEU A 326 13.33 9.34 5.08
N GLU A 327 12.10 8.86 5.04
CA GLU A 327 11.01 9.37 5.86
C GLU A 327 10.16 8.21 6.40
N PRO A 328 10.66 7.42 7.38
CA PRO A 328 9.86 6.36 7.98
C PRO A 328 8.61 6.95 8.64
N LEU A 329 7.51 6.17 8.63
CA LEU A 329 6.27 6.58 9.28
C LEU A 329 6.51 6.84 10.78
N PRO A 330 5.84 7.87 11.36
CA PRO A 330 5.96 8.13 12.79
C PRO A 330 5.41 6.95 13.60
N ASP A 331 6.00 6.73 14.77
CA ASP A 331 5.48 5.75 15.71
C ASP A 331 4.05 6.15 16.15
N LEU A 332 3.18 5.15 16.27
CA LEU A 332 1.86 5.32 16.87
C LEU A 332 2.02 5.65 18.35
N GLN A 333 1.25 6.62 18.86
CA GLN A 333 1.31 7.11 20.22
C GLN A 333 -0.06 7.01 20.90
N LEU A 334 -0.05 6.69 22.18
CA LEU A 334 -1.22 6.78 23.07
C LEU A 334 -0.85 7.79 24.17
N PHE A 335 -1.60 8.84 24.31
CA PHE A 335 -1.47 9.83 25.38
C PHE A 335 -2.46 9.58 26.52
#